data_8e8040551f98eee63cea69ff22e0d3ee
#
_entry.id   8e8040551f98eee63cea69ff22e0d3ee
#
_cell.length_a   1.000
_cell.length_b   1.000
_cell.length_c   1.000
_cell.angle_alpha   90.00
_cell.angle_beta   90.00
_cell.angle_gamma   90.00
#
_symmetry.space_group_name_H-M   'P 1'
#
loop_
_entity.id
_entity.type
_entity.pdbx_description
1 polymer ?
#
loop_
_entity_poly.entity_id
_entity_poly.type
_entity_poly.pdbx_seq_one_letter_code
_entity_poly.pdbx_strand_id
1 'polypeptide(L)'
;MVETRALPIPGAQIDPRQEALATVLAELTALGVTDDRQTILVAGGLAQKLGQRDLERLLPPPEAREYRGRVLVHDAAAEDLVPVSLSDDTDARIHRALVETDLVVVVSAAETILHGGPGALLSASDATTVRRAAAASSLLQAAGEPAWELALAVERAVASKVALTSVSLVLDHPRLTGRFRDYPHEPASLRHVSSSPFRRLYSLLPGGVRRTILRDQARAIAATAAFAGTPSVAHSEALLRAVELRAVRLAEPVDALAVGVPWIGPHAPREPLNPITAASVSLGLALRLWRDAFPVRDGGTLVLVHSLTRSFSHGPKDPYRRLLDALETEDVSAVSESERAAAADTRAVAAYRAGRTCHPLLPYADWAGCGPALSRLGRVIVAGSRDAVAARALGFVPGHSIASALEMAHGVSGGRARVGVLLAPPYSPLLVGGA
;
A
#
# COMPACT_ATOMS: atom_id res chain seq x y z
N MET A 1 -4.46 1.66 18.79
CA MET A 1 -4.36 2.33 17.48
C MET A 1 -4.29 1.28 16.39
N VAL A 2 -5.00 1.44 15.30
CA VAL A 2 -4.94 0.57 14.12
C VAL A 2 -4.69 1.40 12.86
N GLU A 3 -4.05 0.80 11.87
CA GLU A 3 -3.75 1.41 10.58
C GLU A 3 -4.64 0.82 9.47
N THR A 4 -4.93 1.61 8.44
CA THR A 4 -5.54 1.09 7.22
C THR A 4 -4.56 0.16 6.50
N ARG A 5 -5.05 -0.79 5.71
CA ARG A 5 -4.17 -1.74 4.99
C ARG A 5 -3.35 -1.05 3.91
N ALA A 6 -2.09 -1.43 3.80
CA ALA A 6 -1.21 -1.03 2.72
C ALA A 6 -1.41 -1.89 1.46
N LEU A 7 -1.49 -3.20 1.65
CA LEU A 7 -1.61 -4.13 0.54
C LEU A 7 -3.08 -4.46 0.26
N PRO A 8 -3.62 -4.08 -0.90
CA PRO A 8 -5.00 -4.37 -1.23
C PRO A 8 -5.16 -5.86 -1.51
N ILE A 9 -5.93 -6.54 -0.65
CA ILE A 9 -6.24 -7.95 -0.82
C ILE A 9 -7.70 -8.07 -1.24
N PRO A 10 -7.95 -8.30 -2.52
CA PRO A 10 -9.31 -8.35 -3.04
C PRO A 10 -10.13 -9.46 -2.36
N GLY A 11 -11.33 -9.16 -1.82
CA GLY A 11 -12.27 -10.12 -1.25
C GLY A 11 -11.90 -10.74 0.10
N ALA A 12 -10.89 -10.21 0.81
CA ALA A 12 -10.68 -10.59 2.21
C ALA A 12 -11.89 -10.19 3.04
N GLN A 13 -12.61 -11.16 3.57
CA GLN A 13 -13.81 -10.92 4.38
C GLN A 13 -13.47 -10.67 5.85
N ILE A 14 -12.41 -11.31 6.35
CA ILE A 14 -11.93 -11.21 7.72
C ILE A 14 -10.49 -10.67 7.68
N ASP A 15 -10.21 -9.75 8.58
CA ASP A 15 -8.88 -9.21 8.80
C ASP A 15 -8.38 -9.69 10.17
N PRO A 16 -7.30 -10.47 10.27
CA PRO A 16 -6.78 -10.94 11.55
C PRO A 16 -6.47 -9.81 12.55
N ARG A 17 -6.26 -8.58 12.06
CA ARG A 17 -6.11 -7.41 12.95
C ARG A 17 -7.38 -7.10 13.75
N GLN A 18 -8.56 -7.49 13.27
CA GLN A 18 -9.81 -7.33 14.02
C GLN A 18 -9.81 -8.18 15.30
N GLU A 19 -9.39 -9.45 15.19
CA GLU A 19 -9.27 -10.35 16.34
C GLU A 19 -8.19 -9.86 17.31
N ALA A 20 -7.02 -9.44 16.78
CA ALA A 20 -5.96 -8.88 17.61
C ALA A 20 -6.41 -7.61 18.34
N LEU A 21 -7.15 -6.72 17.67
CA LEU A 21 -7.70 -5.52 18.31
C LEU A 21 -8.71 -5.87 19.39
N ALA A 22 -9.64 -6.80 19.12
CA ALA A 22 -10.61 -7.25 20.11
C ALA A 22 -9.94 -7.88 21.34
N THR A 23 -8.89 -8.70 21.12
CA THR A 23 -8.10 -9.29 22.21
C THR A 23 -7.41 -8.21 23.05
N VAL A 24 -6.79 -7.23 22.42
CA VAL A 24 -6.14 -6.11 23.15
C VAL A 24 -7.16 -5.33 23.98
N LEU A 25 -8.35 -5.05 23.45
CA LEU A 25 -9.39 -4.35 24.18
C LEU A 25 -9.91 -5.19 25.38
N ALA A 26 -10.09 -6.50 25.20
CA ALA A 26 -10.48 -7.41 26.25
C ALA A 26 -9.44 -7.49 27.37
N GLU A 27 -8.14 -7.57 27.03
CA GLU A 27 -7.05 -7.57 28.00
C GLU A 27 -6.99 -6.24 28.79
N LEU A 28 -7.17 -5.10 28.13
CA LEU A 28 -7.26 -3.81 28.79
C LEU A 28 -8.41 -3.77 29.79
N THR A 29 -9.58 -4.32 29.41
CA THR A 29 -10.74 -4.40 30.29
C THR A 29 -10.46 -5.33 31.48
N ALA A 30 -9.80 -6.47 31.27
CA ALA A 30 -9.40 -7.40 32.33
C ALA A 30 -8.40 -6.76 33.31
N LEU A 31 -7.58 -5.82 32.83
CA LEU A 31 -6.66 -5.01 33.65
C LEU A 31 -7.34 -3.80 34.32
N GLY A 32 -8.66 -3.66 34.19
CA GLY A 32 -9.44 -2.59 34.84
C GLY A 32 -9.55 -1.29 34.04
N VAL A 33 -9.14 -1.26 32.75
CA VAL A 33 -9.38 -0.12 31.87
C VAL A 33 -10.76 -0.28 31.24
N THR A 34 -11.73 0.46 31.75
CA THR A 34 -13.13 0.42 31.28
C THR A 34 -13.27 0.99 29.88
N ASP A 35 -14.31 0.59 29.13
CA ASP A 35 -14.53 0.97 27.73
C ASP A 35 -14.56 2.48 27.51
N ASP A 36 -15.13 3.25 28.46
CA ASP A 36 -15.18 4.72 28.40
C ASP A 36 -13.80 5.39 28.45
N ARG A 37 -12.81 4.67 28.96
CA ARG A 37 -11.39 5.07 28.95
C ARG A 37 -10.61 4.51 27.77
N GLN A 38 -11.22 3.67 26.94
CA GLN A 38 -10.59 3.12 25.75
C GLN A 38 -10.95 3.94 24.50
N THR A 39 -9.97 4.16 23.64
CA THR A 39 -10.16 4.85 22.36
C THR A 39 -9.47 4.07 21.24
N ILE A 40 -10.21 3.71 20.20
CA ILE A 40 -9.66 3.19 18.96
C ILE A 40 -9.32 4.37 18.05
N LEU A 41 -8.04 4.60 17.78
CA LEU A 41 -7.59 5.55 16.77
C LEU A 41 -7.29 4.81 15.46
N VAL A 42 -7.97 5.18 14.38
CA VAL A 42 -7.74 4.67 13.03
C VAL A 42 -6.86 5.64 12.27
N ALA A 43 -5.65 5.22 11.92
CA ALA A 43 -4.71 6.01 11.13
C ALA A 43 -4.73 5.58 9.66
N GLY A 44 -4.97 6.52 8.78
CA GLY A 44 -5.07 6.29 7.34
C GLY A 44 -4.12 7.15 6.50
N GLY A 45 -3.24 7.93 7.15
CA GLY A 45 -2.35 8.87 6.46
C GLY A 45 -3.11 9.81 5.55
N LEU A 46 -2.76 9.80 4.26
CA LEU A 46 -3.40 10.62 3.22
C LEU A 46 -4.58 9.93 2.53
N ALA A 47 -4.86 8.66 2.85
CA ALA A 47 -5.95 7.91 2.23
C ALA A 47 -7.32 8.52 2.58
N GLN A 48 -8.33 8.18 1.78
CA GLN A 48 -9.71 8.55 2.10
C GLN A 48 -10.11 7.99 3.48
N LYS A 49 -10.75 8.80 4.29
CA LYS A 49 -11.21 8.39 5.61
C LYS A 49 -12.23 7.26 5.51
N LEU A 50 -12.13 6.31 6.44
CA LEU A 50 -13.08 5.21 6.53
C LEU A 50 -14.49 5.74 6.81
N GLY A 51 -15.46 5.23 6.06
CA GLY A 51 -16.87 5.51 6.31
C GLY A 51 -17.43 4.68 7.48
N GLN A 52 -18.61 5.04 7.96
CA GLN A 52 -19.27 4.38 9.10
C GLN A 52 -19.31 2.85 8.96
N ARG A 53 -19.64 2.32 7.77
CA ARG A 53 -19.68 0.86 7.51
C ARG A 53 -18.32 0.17 7.63
N ASP A 54 -17.25 0.89 7.36
CA ASP A 54 -15.89 0.34 7.45
C ASP A 54 -15.43 0.40 8.92
N LEU A 55 -15.84 1.42 9.67
CA LEU A 55 -15.60 1.53 11.12
C LEU A 55 -16.32 0.43 11.90
N GLU A 56 -17.55 0.08 11.53
CA GLU A 56 -18.30 -1.04 12.11
C GLU A 56 -17.63 -2.41 11.90
N ARG A 57 -16.64 -2.48 10.99
CA ARG A 57 -15.85 -3.69 10.70
C ARG A 57 -14.45 -3.67 11.30
N LEU A 58 -14.15 -2.75 12.20
CA LEU A 58 -12.85 -2.72 12.90
C LEU A 58 -12.75 -3.84 13.95
N LEU A 59 -13.88 -4.29 14.47
CA LEU A 59 -14.01 -5.38 15.42
C LEU A 59 -14.85 -6.50 14.83
N PRO A 60 -14.72 -7.74 15.31
CA PRO A 60 -15.67 -8.81 15.00
C PRO A 60 -17.09 -8.43 15.44
N PRO A 61 -18.14 -8.96 14.80
CA PRO A 61 -19.51 -8.50 15.02
C PRO A 61 -20.03 -8.56 16.47
N PRO A 62 -19.68 -9.55 17.32
CA PRO A 62 -20.04 -9.54 18.73
C PRO A 62 -19.43 -8.35 19.47
N GLU A 63 -18.12 -8.20 19.39
CA GLU A 63 -17.34 -7.17 20.07
C GLU A 63 -17.69 -5.76 19.57
N ALA A 64 -17.98 -5.61 18.28
CA ALA A 64 -18.42 -4.34 17.70
C ALA A 64 -19.76 -3.84 18.28
N ARG A 65 -20.64 -4.76 18.72
CA ARG A 65 -21.92 -4.42 19.36
C ARG A 65 -21.76 -4.06 20.84
N GLU A 66 -20.76 -4.63 21.49
CA GLU A 66 -20.53 -4.49 22.93
C GLU A 66 -19.61 -3.29 23.25
N TYR A 67 -18.68 -2.97 22.38
CA TYR A 67 -17.73 -1.88 22.57
C TYR A 67 -18.44 -0.53 22.76
N ARG A 68 -18.14 0.15 23.86
CA ARG A 68 -18.71 1.46 24.23
C ARG A 68 -17.66 2.58 24.25
N GLY A 69 -16.40 2.27 23.94
CA GLY A 69 -15.34 3.24 23.86
C GLY A 69 -15.46 4.14 22.61
N ARG A 70 -14.57 5.07 22.49
CA ARG A 70 -14.55 6.02 21.36
C ARG A 70 -13.81 5.45 20.16
N VAL A 71 -14.28 5.76 18.95
CA VAL A 71 -13.57 5.49 17.69
C VAL A 71 -13.26 6.83 17.03
N LEU A 72 -11.99 7.11 16.83
CA LEU A 72 -11.48 8.32 16.19
C LEU A 72 -10.82 7.95 14.87
N VAL A 73 -11.08 8.74 13.84
CA VAL A 73 -10.41 8.61 12.54
C VAL A 73 -9.45 9.78 12.39
N HIS A 74 -8.18 9.47 12.18
CA HIS A 74 -7.15 10.49 11.99
C HIS A 74 -7.47 11.41 10.81
N ASP A 75 -7.16 12.69 10.98
CA ASP A 75 -7.26 13.74 9.97
C ASP A 75 -5.88 14.40 9.82
N ALA A 76 -5.17 14.07 8.73
CA ALA A 76 -3.84 14.62 8.47
C ALA A 76 -3.82 16.15 8.23
N ALA A 77 -5.01 16.77 8.06
CA ALA A 77 -5.20 18.22 7.91
C ALA A 77 -5.89 18.86 9.12
N ALA A 78 -6.00 18.16 10.27
CA ALA A 78 -6.63 18.72 11.46
C ALA A 78 -5.79 19.86 12.05
N GLU A 79 -6.47 20.86 12.59
CA GLU A 79 -5.82 22.03 13.21
C GLU A 79 -5.29 21.71 14.60
N ASP A 80 -5.88 20.72 15.27
CA ASP A 80 -5.58 20.29 16.64
C ASP A 80 -4.49 19.20 16.75
N LEU A 81 -3.75 18.95 15.66
CA LEU A 81 -2.56 18.11 15.72
C LEU A 81 -1.50 18.74 16.62
N VAL A 82 -0.90 17.91 17.47
CA VAL A 82 0.10 18.35 18.46
C VAL A 82 1.49 18.34 17.83
N PRO A 83 2.27 19.44 17.96
CA PRO A 83 3.63 19.47 17.47
C PRO A 83 4.54 18.57 18.33
N VAL A 84 5.43 17.86 17.66
CA VAL A 84 6.49 17.04 18.26
C VAL A 84 7.78 17.28 17.51
N SER A 85 8.88 17.45 18.26
CA SER A 85 10.20 17.59 17.68
C SER A 85 10.75 16.21 17.35
N LEU A 86 11.20 16.03 16.13
CA LEU A 86 11.78 14.78 15.64
C LEU A 86 13.30 14.83 15.66
N SER A 87 13.89 16.03 15.45
CA SER A 87 15.31 16.37 15.55
C SER A 87 15.45 17.89 15.71
N ASP A 88 16.67 18.39 15.83
CA ASP A 88 16.93 19.83 16.07
C ASP A 88 16.28 20.75 14.99
N ASP A 89 16.19 20.27 13.74
CA ASP A 89 15.66 21.05 12.62
C ASP A 89 14.37 20.47 12.01
N THR A 90 13.78 19.44 12.63
CA THR A 90 12.64 18.74 12.04
C THR A 90 11.52 18.54 13.03
N ASP A 91 10.38 19.14 12.75
CA ASP A 91 9.14 18.95 13.49
C ASP A 91 8.12 18.17 12.67
N ALA A 92 7.22 17.50 13.37
CA ALA A 92 5.99 16.92 12.85
C ALA A 92 4.82 17.31 13.73
N ARG A 93 3.61 17.17 13.21
CA ARG A 93 2.39 17.28 14.01
C ARG A 93 1.69 15.95 13.99
N ILE A 94 1.32 15.43 15.15
CA ILE A 94 0.70 14.11 15.29
C ILE A 94 -0.68 14.21 15.95
N HIS A 95 -1.48 13.16 15.79
CA HIS A 95 -2.81 13.11 16.42
C HIS A 95 -2.67 13.18 17.95
N ARG A 96 -3.42 14.10 18.58
CA ARG A 96 -3.34 14.40 20.02
C ARG A 96 -3.53 13.16 20.91
N ALA A 97 -4.38 12.21 20.53
CA ALA A 97 -4.59 10.97 21.29
C ALA A 97 -3.33 10.12 21.43
N LEU A 98 -2.27 10.35 20.65
CA LEU A 98 -0.99 9.65 20.77
C LEU A 98 -0.09 10.22 21.88
N VAL A 99 -0.41 11.40 22.42
CA VAL A 99 0.42 12.09 23.43
C VAL A 99 -0.39 12.59 24.63
N GLU A 100 -1.71 12.46 24.60
CA GLU A 100 -2.64 12.86 25.66
C GLU A 100 -3.33 11.65 26.30
N THR A 101 -2.64 10.52 26.40
CA THR A 101 -3.14 9.28 26.99
C THR A 101 -2.03 8.64 27.85
N ASP A 102 -2.37 7.70 28.71
CA ASP A 102 -1.41 7.00 29.55
C ASP A 102 -0.68 5.89 28.80
N LEU A 103 -1.37 5.24 27.85
CA LEU A 103 -0.87 4.09 27.11
C LEU A 103 -1.34 4.12 25.65
N VAL A 104 -0.44 3.89 24.72
CA VAL A 104 -0.73 3.61 23.32
C VAL A 104 -0.35 2.17 22.99
N VAL A 105 -1.31 1.40 22.49
CA VAL A 105 -1.08 0.07 21.92
C VAL A 105 -1.31 0.12 20.41
N VAL A 106 -0.25 -0.13 19.63
CA VAL A 106 -0.33 -0.19 18.16
C VAL A 106 -0.66 -1.62 17.74
N VAL A 107 -1.79 -1.83 17.06
CA VAL A 107 -2.17 -3.13 16.49
C VAL A 107 -2.03 -3.05 14.97
N SER A 108 -1.11 -3.81 14.40
CA SER A 108 -0.75 -3.73 12.99
C SER A 108 -0.39 -5.08 12.40
N ALA A 109 -0.21 -5.13 11.08
CA ALA A 109 0.38 -6.25 10.38
C ALA A 109 1.73 -5.82 9.77
N ALA A 110 2.68 -6.73 9.74
CA ALA A 110 3.99 -6.50 9.14
C ALA A 110 3.90 -6.63 7.61
N GLU A 111 3.55 -5.54 6.95
CA GLU A 111 3.41 -5.49 5.49
C GLU A 111 4.65 -4.87 4.84
N THR A 112 5.10 -3.72 5.33
CA THR A 112 6.28 -2.99 4.82
C THR A 112 6.90 -2.16 5.95
N ILE A 113 8.08 -1.58 5.74
CA ILE A 113 8.70 -0.66 6.71
C ILE A 113 7.87 0.61 6.99
N LEU A 114 6.97 0.99 6.09
CA LEU A 114 6.11 2.18 6.23
C LEU A 114 4.70 1.86 6.71
N HIS A 115 4.34 0.57 6.79
CA HIS A 115 3.00 0.13 7.16
C HIS A 115 3.10 -0.94 8.23
N GLY A 116 2.62 -0.60 9.40
CA GLY A 116 2.78 -1.33 10.64
C GLY A 116 3.85 -0.73 11.55
N GLY A 117 3.83 -1.11 12.82
CA GLY A 117 4.78 -0.65 13.81
C GLY A 117 4.93 0.88 13.87
N PRO A 118 6.16 1.42 13.73
CA PRO A 118 6.39 2.87 13.72
C PRO A 118 5.76 3.57 12.51
N GLY A 119 5.60 2.87 11.37
CA GLY A 119 4.89 3.40 10.21
C GLY A 119 3.42 3.69 10.50
N ALA A 120 2.77 2.93 11.37
CA ALA A 120 1.43 3.22 11.82
C ALA A 120 1.34 4.56 12.58
N LEU A 121 2.32 4.85 13.46
CA LEU A 121 2.40 6.15 14.14
C LEU A 121 2.63 7.30 13.16
N LEU A 122 3.51 7.09 12.17
CA LEU A 122 3.72 8.02 11.07
C LEU A 122 2.43 8.31 10.30
N SER A 123 1.60 7.30 10.07
CA SER A 123 0.28 7.45 9.41
C SER A 123 -0.73 8.28 10.23
N ALA A 124 -0.44 8.57 11.49
CA ALA A 124 -1.21 9.48 12.34
C ALA A 124 -0.56 10.87 12.46
N SER A 125 0.35 11.21 11.57
CA SER A 125 0.99 12.52 11.47
C SER A 125 0.32 13.45 10.46
N ASP A 126 0.76 14.70 10.41
CA ASP A 126 0.31 15.67 9.42
C ASP A 126 0.65 15.25 7.99
N ALA A 127 -0.07 15.85 7.04
CA ALA A 127 0.03 15.49 5.63
C ALA A 127 1.44 15.67 5.03
N THR A 128 2.18 16.67 5.48
CA THR A 128 3.54 16.96 5.01
C THR A 128 4.52 15.89 5.48
N THR A 129 4.41 15.49 6.74
CA THR A 129 5.23 14.43 7.34
C THR A 129 4.99 13.08 6.65
N VAL A 130 3.73 12.69 6.44
CA VAL A 130 3.38 11.46 5.70
C VAL A 130 3.89 11.52 4.25
N ARG A 131 3.75 12.66 3.58
CA ARG A 131 4.22 12.87 2.20
C ARG A 131 5.74 12.69 2.07
N ARG A 132 6.53 13.17 3.04
CA ARG A 132 8.00 13.02 3.04
C ARG A 132 8.45 11.56 3.06
N ALA A 133 7.72 10.67 3.74
CA ALA A 133 8.04 9.25 3.83
C ALA A 133 7.79 8.47 2.54
N ALA A 134 7.08 9.04 1.56
CA ALA A 134 6.60 8.28 0.40
C ALA A 134 7.72 7.75 -0.53
N ALA A 135 8.92 8.36 -0.54
CA ALA A 135 9.98 8.09 -1.50
C ALA A 135 11.02 7.06 -1.04
N ALA A 136 10.68 6.15 -0.12
CA ALA A 136 11.58 5.05 0.28
C ALA A 136 12.01 4.21 -0.93
N SER A 137 13.27 3.77 -0.97
CA SER A 137 13.81 2.98 -2.10
C SER A 137 13.32 1.54 -2.06
N SER A 138 13.37 0.90 -0.90
CA SER A 138 12.78 -0.39 -0.61
C SER A 138 11.70 -0.27 0.47
N LEU A 139 10.67 -1.08 0.37
CA LEU A 139 9.64 -1.21 1.41
C LEU A 139 9.90 -2.37 2.38
N LEU A 140 11.00 -3.12 2.19
CA LEU A 140 11.37 -4.25 3.03
C LEU A 140 12.75 -4.11 3.68
N GLN A 141 13.51 -3.10 3.31
CA GLN A 141 14.85 -2.84 3.84
C GLN A 141 14.82 -1.56 4.68
N ALA A 142 14.99 -1.71 5.98
CA ALA A 142 14.96 -0.58 6.92
C ALA A 142 16.29 0.18 6.96
N ALA A 143 17.40 -0.52 6.82
CA ALA A 143 18.73 0.07 6.95
C ALA A 143 19.01 1.11 5.86
N GLY A 144 19.34 2.33 6.29
CA GLY A 144 19.65 3.44 5.40
C GLY A 144 18.45 4.08 4.69
N GLU A 145 17.22 3.72 5.06
CA GLU A 145 16.01 4.32 4.49
C GLU A 145 15.55 5.55 5.31
N PRO A 146 15.61 6.76 4.73
CA PRO A 146 15.19 7.98 5.44
C PRO A 146 13.74 7.95 5.94
N ALA A 147 12.88 7.24 5.22
CA ALA A 147 11.48 7.09 5.60
C ALA A 147 11.31 6.22 6.86
N TRP A 148 12.14 5.19 7.05
CA TRP A 148 12.18 4.41 8.27
C TRP A 148 12.72 5.23 9.44
N GLU A 149 13.79 5.99 9.22
CA GLU A 149 14.34 6.90 10.26
C GLU A 149 13.32 7.95 10.69
N LEU A 150 12.52 8.48 9.76
CA LEU A 150 11.43 9.38 10.08
C LEU A 150 10.36 8.70 10.94
N ALA A 151 9.98 7.46 10.62
CA ALA A 151 9.02 6.70 11.41
C ALA A 151 9.54 6.40 12.83
N LEU A 152 10.83 6.05 12.96
CA LEU A 152 11.50 5.89 14.26
C LEU A 152 11.57 7.19 15.07
N ALA A 153 11.76 8.32 14.39
CA ALA A 153 11.76 9.62 15.06
C ALA A 153 10.37 9.95 15.64
N VAL A 154 9.29 9.66 14.89
CA VAL A 154 7.91 9.79 15.41
C VAL A 154 7.68 8.84 16.59
N GLU A 155 8.12 7.57 16.50
CA GLU A 155 8.02 6.62 17.61
C GLU A 155 8.72 7.14 18.89
N ARG A 156 9.96 7.61 18.77
CA ARG A 156 10.70 8.19 19.90
C ARG A 156 9.99 9.40 20.51
N ALA A 157 9.44 10.27 19.65
CA ALA A 157 8.71 11.45 20.10
C ALA A 157 7.43 11.08 20.88
N VAL A 158 6.70 10.04 20.45
CA VAL A 158 5.54 9.51 21.19
C VAL A 158 5.99 8.83 22.48
N ALA A 159 6.99 7.93 22.42
CA ALA A 159 7.47 7.17 23.57
C ALA A 159 8.07 8.06 24.68
N SER A 160 8.53 9.27 24.34
CA SER A 160 8.99 10.23 25.34
C SER A 160 7.87 10.85 26.19
N LYS A 161 6.60 10.69 25.76
CA LYS A 161 5.43 11.30 26.40
C LYS A 161 4.47 10.29 27.03
N VAL A 162 4.38 9.09 26.46
CA VAL A 162 3.40 8.07 26.87
C VAL A 162 4.02 6.68 26.88
N ALA A 163 3.46 5.76 27.66
CA ALA A 163 3.79 4.35 27.54
C ALA A 163 3.36 3.83 26.16
N LEU A 164 4.28 3.17 25.45
CA LEU A 164 4.07 2.75 24.07
C LEU A 164 4.43 1.27 23.89
N THR A 165 3.49 0.50 23.36
CA THR A 165 3.70 -0.91 23.00
C THR A 165 2.97 -1.23 21.70
N SER A 166 3.23 -2.40 21.13
CA SER A 166 2.56 -2.83 19.92
C SER A 166 2.36 -4.34 19.85
N VAL A 167 1.40 -4.74 19.01
CA VAL A 167 1.21 -6.09 18.51
C VAL A 167 1.32 -6.03 16.99
N SER A 168 2.30 -6.73 16.43
CA SER A 168 2.54 -6.82 14.99
C SER A 168 2.30 -8.24 14.50
N LEU A 169 1.36 -8.41 13.59
CA LEU A 169 0.95 -9.70 13.04
C LEU A 169 1.74 -10.05 11.78
N VAL A 170 2.09 -11.32 11.66
CA VAL A 170 2.59 -11.90 10.41
C VAL A 170 1.40 -12.55 9.70
N LEU A 171 1.00 -12.00 8.56
CA LEU A 171 -0.08 -12.55 7.76
C LEU A 171 0.45 -13.57 6.76
N ASP A 172 -0.32 -14.64 6.53
CA ASP A 172 -0.03 -15.57 5.45
C ASP A 172 -0.34 -14.95 4.07
N HIS A 173 -0.01 -15.68 3.02
CA HIS A 173 -0.34 -15.25 1.66
C HIS A 173 -1.84 -15.41 1.42
N PRO A 174 -2.55 -14.38 0.95
CA PRO A 174 -3.98 -14.48 0.67
C PRO A 174 -4.21 -15.53 -0.41
N ARG A 175 -5.02 -16.54 -0.12
CA ARG A 175 -5.32 -17.63 -1.04
C ARG A 175 -6.78 -17.55 -1.49
N LEU A 176 -7.02 -17.73 -2.77
CA LEU A 176 -8.37 -17.94 -3.27
C LEU A 176 -8.86 -19.34 -2.90
N THR A 177 -10.16 -19.44 -2.60
CA THR A 177 -10.82 -20.70 -2.29
C THR A 177 -11.66 -21.21 -3.49
N GLY A 178 -12.21 -22.41 -3.37
CA GLY A 178 -13.10 -22.99 -4.38
C GLY A 178 -12.41 -23.24 -5.73
N ARG A 179 -13.07 -22.85 -6.82
CA ARG A 179 -12.58 -23.07 -8.20
C ARG A 179 -11.37 -22.23 -8.58
N PHE A 180 -11.02 -21.23 -7.78
CA PHE A 180 -9.82 -20.40 -7.95
C PHE A 180 -8.73 -20.78 -6.94
N ARG A 181 -8.88 -21.86 -6.20
CA ARG A 181 -7.82 -22.43 -5.38
C ARG A 181 -6.53 -22.47 -6.19
N ASP A 182 -5.38 -22.34 -5.58
CA ASP A 182 -4.06 -22.23 -6.21
C ASP A 182 -3.68 -20.84 -6.73
N TYR A 183 -4.46 -19.82 -6.37
CA TYR A 183 -4.07 -18.44 -6.65
C TYR A 183 -3.72 -17.69 -5.34
N PRO A 184 -2.57 -17.02 -5.22
CA PRO A 184 -1.48 -16.93 -6.20
C PRO A 184 -0.81 -18.29 -6.43
N HIS A 185 -0.29 -18.49 -7.65
CA HIS A 185 0.17 -19.80 -8.08
C HIS A 185 1.58 -20.11 -7.63
N GLU A 186 1.78 -21.30 -7.14
CA GLU A 186 3.11 -21.89 -7.07
C GLU A 186 3.55 -22.30 -8.49
N PRO A 187 4.86 -22.19 -8.82
CA PRO A 187 5.37 -22.59 -10.15
C PRO A 187 4.96 -24.01 -10.55
N ALA A 188 4.87 -24.93 -9.59
CA ALA A 188 4.45 -26.31 -9.83
C ALA A 188 2.98 -26.43 -10.26
N SER A 189 2.12 -25.51 -9.83
CA SER A 189 0.68 -25.52 -10.14
C SER A 189 0.32 -24.78 -11.43
N LEU A 190 1.25 -24.01 -12.03
CA LEU A 190 0.99 -23.20 -13.23
C LEU A 190 0.49 -24.04 -14.43
N ARG A 191 1.05 -25.24 -14.62
CA ARG A 191 0.60 -26.15 -15.71
C ARG A 191 -0.85 -26.57 -15.51
N HIS A 192 -1.22 -26.94 -14.29
CA HIS A 192 -2.58 -27.33 -13.94
C HIS A 192 -3.56 -26.16 -14.12
N VAL A 193 -3.15 -24.97 -13.69
CA VAL A 193 -3.92 -23.73 -13.83
C VAL A 193 -4.18 -23.37 -15.30
N SER A 194 -3.15 -23.44 -16.14
CA SER A 194 -3.26 -23.10 -17.56
C SER A 194 -4.13 -24.10 -18.35
N SER A 195 -4.18 -25.36 -17.93
CA SER A 195 -4.99 -26.40 -18.58
C SER A 195 -6.44 -26.46 -18.12
N SER A 196 -6.84 -25.76 -17.06
CA SER A 196 -8.18 -25.79 -16.49
C SER A 196 -9.25 -25.25 -17.47
N PRO A 197 -10.23 -26.07 -17.89
CA PRO A 197 -11.33 -25.62 -18.77
C PRO A 197 -12.15 -24.48 -18.18
N PHE A 198 -12.37 -24.51 -16.86
CA PHE A 198 -13.07 -23.45 -16.12
C PHE A 198 -12.37 -22.09 -16.26
N ARG A 199 -11.05 -22.06 -16.18
CA ARG A 199 -10.29 -20.80 -16.31
C ARG A 199 -10.30 -20.26 -17.73
N ARG A 200 -10.30 -21.14 -18.74
CA ARG A 200 -10.50 -20.74 -20.13
C ARG A 200 -11.87 -20.09 -20.31
N LEU A 201 -12.93 -20.74 -19.83
CA LEU A 201 -14.29 -20.18 -19.87
C LEU A 201 -14.37 -18.85 -19.10
N TYR A 202 -13.79 -18.79 -17.90
CA TYR A 202 -13.74 -17.56 -17.10
C TYR A 202 -13.02 -16.41 -17.84
N SER A 203 -11.95 -16.70 -18.57
CA SER A 203 -11.23 -15.67 -19.35
C SER A 203 -12.06 -15.06 -20.49
N LEU A 204 -13.05 -15.78 -21.00
CA LEU A 204 -13.96 -15.30 -22.04
C LEU A 204 -15.09 -14.41 -21.50
N LEU A 205 -15.33 -14.41 -20.19
CA LEU A 205 -16.38 -13.58 -19.58
C LEU A 205 -16.03 -12.09 -19.65
N PRO A 206 -17.03 -11.20 -19.78
CA PRO A 206 -16.83 -9.76 -19.69
C PRO A 206 -16.13 -9.36 -18.37
N GLY A 207 -15.28 -8.34 -18.42
CA GLY A 207 -14.47 -7.91 -17.26
C GLY A 207 -15.27 -7.58 -16.01
N GLY A 208 -16.49 -7.02 -16.17
CA GLY A 208 -17.41 -6.74 -15.06
C GLY A 208 -17.85 -8.03 -14.34
N VAL A 209 -18.25 -9.04 -15.11
CA VAL A 209 -18.66 -10.35 -14.58
C VAL A 209 -17.50 -11.05 -13.88
N ARG A 210 -16.31 -11.03 -14.47
CA ARG A 210 -15.09 -11.59 -13.85
C ARG A 210 -14.78 -10.95 -12.52
N ARG A 211 -14.89 -9.61 -12.44
CA ARG A 211 -14.68 -8.85 -11.18
C ARG A 211 -15.69 -9.24 -10.11
N THR A 212 -16.98 -9.37 -10.47
CA THR A 212 -18.03 -9.79 -9.53
C THR A 212 -17.75 -11.19 -9.00
N ILE A 213 -17.44 -12.14 -9.88
CA ILE A 213 -17.12 -13.53 -9.48
C ILE A 213 -15.93 -13.56 -8.51
N LEU A 214 -14.84 -12.80 -8.79
CA LEU A 214 -13.67 -12.77 -7.91
C LEU A 214 -13.95 -12.06 -6.58
N ARG A 215 -14.77 -11.01 -6.59
CA ARG A 215 -15.16 -10.29 -5.38
C ARG A 215 -15.89 -11.18 -4.39
N ASP A 216 -16.71 -12.08 -4.89
CA ASP A 216 -17.56 -12.93 -4.07
C ASP A 216 -16.84 -14.23 -3.62
N GLN A 217 -15.57 -14.45 -4.05
CA GLN A 217 -14.77 -15.58 -3.56
C GLN A 217 -14.31 -15.30 -2.13
N ALA A 218 -14.66 -16.19 -1.22
CA ALA A 218 -14.14 -16.17 0.13
C ALA A 218 -12.62 -16.35 0.12
N ARG A 219 -11.92 -15.58 0.95
CA ARG A 219 -10.47 -15.64 1.10
C ARG A 219 -10.15 -15.79 2.57
N ALA A 220 -9.41 -16.83 2.87
CA ALA A 220 -8.80 -16.98 4.17
C ALA A 220 -7.49 -16.16 4.16
N ILE A 221 -7.36 -15.25 5.10
CA ILE A 221 -6.11 -14.67 5.54
C ILE A 221 -6.01 -15.02 7.00
N ALA A 222 -4.90 -15.62 7.40
CA ALA A 222 -4.64 -15.96 8.78
C ALA A 222 -3.39 -15.24 9.28
N ALA A 223 -3.35 -14.91 10.56
CA ALA A 223 -2.12 -14.58 11.22
C ALA A 223 -1.37 -15.87 11.55
N THR A 224 -0.12 -15.99 11.11
CA THR A 224 0.75 -17.16 11.36
C THR A 224 1.65 -16.95 12.56
N ALA A 225 1.88 -15.71 12.97
CA ALA A 225 2.61 -15.33 14.17
C ALA A 225 2.19 -13.93 14.62
N ALA A 226 2.47 -13.61 15.88
CA ALA A 226 2.31 -12.28 16.46
C ALA A 226 3.55 -11.97 17.30
N PHE A 227 4.01 -10.73 17.22
CA PHE A 227 5.14 -10.20 17.99
C PHE A 227 4.66 -9.02 18.81
N ALA A 228 5.12 -8.91 20.06
CA ALA A 228 4.77 -7.82 20.95
C ALA A 228 6.04 -7.14 21.49
N GLY A 229 5.95 -5.84 21.72
CA GLY A 229 7.07 -5.02 22.22
C GLY A 229 6.93 -3.58 21.79
N THR A 230 8.03 -2.83 21.77
CA THR A 230 8.01 -1.49 21.17
C THR A 230 7.68 -1.59 19.67
N PRO A 231 7.00 -0.58 19.08
CA PRO A 231 6.55 -0.68 17.69
C PRO A 231 7.65 -1.07 16.71
N SER A 232 8.83 -0.48 16.79
CA SER A 232 9.95 -0.77 15.91
C SER A 232 10.47 -2.20 16.06
N VAL A 233 10.63 -2.70 17.30
CA VAL A 233 11.15 -4.04 17.57
C VAL A 233 10.15 -5.10 17.13
N ALA A 234 8.92 -5.04 17.64
CA ALA A 234 7.89 -6.03 17.29
C ALA A 234 7.62 -6.08 15.78
N HIS A 235 7.63 -4.91 15.12
CA HIS A 235 7.41 -4.83 13.68
C HIS A 235 8.59 -5.39 12.87
N SER A 236 9.83 -5.09 13.27
CA SER A 236 11.01 -5.61 12.57
C SER A 236 11.08 -7.13 12.62
N GLU A 237 10.83 -7.73 13.78
CA GLU A 237 10.77 -9.19 13.94
C GLU A 237 9.64 -9.80 13.10
N ALA A 238 8.45 -9.20 13.15
CA ALA A 238 7.32 -9.64 12.35
C ALA A 238 7.58 -9.51 10.84
N LEU A 239 8.23 -8.43 10.40
CA LEU A 239 8.54 -8.19 8.98
C LEU A 239 9.59 -9.18 8.48
N LEU A 240 10.63 -9.47 9.26
CA LEU A 240 11.60 -10.52 8.95
C LEU A 240 10.90 -11.85 8.75
N ARG A 241 10.03 -12.23 9.68
CA ARG A 241 9.27 -13.48 9.58
C ARG A 241 8.31 -13.49 8.39
N ALA A 242 7.65 -12.37 8.10
CA ALA A 242 6.76 -12.24 6.94
C ALA A 242 7.53 -12.40 5.61
N VAL A 243 8.74 -11.85 5.52
CA VAL A 243 9.61 -12.02 4.36
C VAL A 243 10.04 -13.48 4.21
N GLU A 244 10.52 -14.12 5.27
CA GLU A 244 10.90 -15.54 5.24
C GLU A 244 9.79 -16.46 4.72
N LEU A 245 8.55 -16.22 5.16
CA LEU A 245 7.40 -17.04 4.80
C LEU A 245 6.89 -16.82 3.37
N ARG A 246 7.02 -15.58 2.84
CA ARG A 246 6.35 -15.19 1.60
C ARG A 246 7.30 -14.82 0.47
N ALA A 247 8.59 -14.73 0.73
CA ALA A 247 9.54 -14.24 -0.26
C ALA A 247 9.72 -15.20 -1.43
N VAL A 248 9.76 -14.63 -2.61
CA VAL A 248 10.23 -15.29 -3.83
C VAL A 248 11.71 -14.95 -4.01
N ARG A 249 12.53 -15.98 -4.20
CA ARG A 249 13.97 -15.82 -4.42
C ARG A 249 14.27 -15.63 -5.90
N LEU A 250 15.04 -14.59 -6.21
CA LEU A 250 15.63 -14.35 -7.52
C LEU A 250 17.14 -14.48 -7.37
N ALA A 251 17.78 -15.43 -8.08
CA ALA A 251 19.22 -15.61 -8.00
C ALA A 251 19.99 -14.35 -8.41
N GLU A 252 19.48 -13.59 -9.36
CA GLU A 252 20.01 -12.32 -9.82
C GLU A 252 18.92 -11.43 -10.46
N PRO A 253 19.12 -10.10 -10.56
CA PRO A 253 18.18 -9.21 -11.23
C PRO A 253 17.89 -9.63 -12.67
N VAL A 254 16.64 -9.48 -13.10
CA VAL A 254 16.19 -9.78 -14.47
C VAL A 254 16.37 -8.60 -15.40
N ASP A 255 16.43 -8.84 -16.72
CA ASP A 255 16.54 -7.77 -17.73
C ASP A 255 15.20 -7.06 -17.95
N ALA A 256 14.10 -7.80 -17.81
CA ALA A 256 12.76 -7.26 -17.83
C ALA A 256 11.86 -7.95 -16.81
N LEU A 257 10.91 -7.21 -16.23
CA LEU A 257 9.93 -7.72 -15.29
C LEU A 257 8.53 -7.35 -15.75
N ALA A 258 7.67 -8.35 -15.93
CA ALA A 258 6.25 -8.12 -16.22
C ALA A 258 5.43 -8.15 -14.92
N VAL A 259 4.63 -7.12 -14.69
CA VAL A 259 3.79 -6.96 -13.48
C VAL A 259 2.34 -6.78 -13.88
N GLY A 260 1.49 -7.70 -13.45
CA GLY A 260 0.04 -7.58 -13.58
C GLY A 260 -0.53 -6.66 -12.50
N VAL A 261 -1.13 -5.54 -12.90
CA VAL A 261 -1.76 -4.62 -11.95
C VAL A 261 -3.19 -5.06 -11.67
N PRO A 262 -3.55 -5.33 -10.40
CA PRO A 262 -4.90 -5.71 -10.04
C PRO A 262 -5.87 -4.53 -10.25
N TRP A 263 -7.15 -4.83 -10.35
CA TRP A 263 -8.21 -3.83 -10.52
C TRP A 263 -8.60 -3.11 -9.21
N ILE A 264 -7.97 -3.43 -8.11
CA ILE A 264 -8.24 -2.87 -6.78
C ILE A 264 -7.11 -1.94 -6.37
N GLY A 265 -7.46 -0.70 -6.04
CA GLY A 265 -6.52 0.27 -5.49
C GLY A 265 -6.28 0.10 -3.99
N PRO A 266 -5.11 0.49 -3.49
CA PRO A 266 -4.79 0.43 -2.07
C PRO A 266 -5.62 1.39 -1.23
N HIS A 267 -5.92 2.56 -1.75
CA HIS A 267 -6.58 3.65 -1.01
C HIS A 267 -8.10 3.69 -1.18
N ALA A 268 -8.61 3.05 -2.22
CA ALA A 268 -10.04 3.04 -2.55
C ALA A 268 -10.43 1.72 -3.23
N PRO A 269 -10.67 0.64 -2.48
CA PRO A 269 -10.88 -0.71 -3.04
C PRO A 269 -12.10 -0.85 -3.96
N ARG A 270 -13.02 0.11 -3.93
CA ARG A 270 -14.23 0.11 -4.77
C ARG A 270 -14.08 0.94 -6.03
N GLU A 271 -13.00 1.67 -6.17
CA GLU A 271 -12.77 2.58 -7.29
C GLU A 271 -11.88 1.96 -8.37
N PRO A 272 -12.10 2.30 -9.64
CA PRO A 272 -11.19 1.88 -10.69
C PRO A 272 -9.83 2.54 -10.52
N LEU A 273 -8.76 1.83 -10.90
CA LEU A 273 -7.42 2.40 -10.91
C LEU A 273 -7.31 3.44 -12.02
N ASN A 274 -6.99 4.67 -11.65
CA ASN A 274 -6.53 5.69 -12.58
C ASN A 274 -5.06 5.44 -13.00
N PRO A 275 -4.53 6.14 -14.02
CA PRO A 275 -3.17 5.90 -14.50
C PRO A 275 -2.09 6.02 -13.44
N ILE A 276 -2.20 7.01 -12.53
CA ILE A 276 -1.22 7.26 -11.47
C ILE A 276 -1.29 6.14 -10.42
N THR A 277 -2.48 5.76 -9.98
CA THR A 277 -2.62 4.65 -9.02
C THR A 277 -2.13 3.33 -9.63
N ALA A 278 -2.32 3.09 -10.93
CA ALA A 278 -1.77 1.91 -11.59
C ALA A 278 -0.24 1.93 -11.62
N ALA A 279 0.37 3.09 -11.85
CA ALA A 279 1.81 3.28 -11.74
C ALA A 279 2.29 3.07 -10.29
N SER A 280 1.60 3.65 -9.31
CA SER A 280 1.92 3.50 -7.89
C SER A 280 1.87 2.03 -7.44
N VAL A 281 0.87 1.26 -7.85
CA VAL A 281 0.77 -0.17 -7.52
C VAL A 281 1.91 -0.98 -8.13
N SER A 282 2.35 -0.68 -9.33
CA SER A 282 3.44 -1.40 -10.01
C SER A 282 4.83 -0.93 -9.60
N LEU A 283 5.11 0.36 -9.71
CA LEU A 283 6.41 0.97 -9.45
C LEU A 283 6.60 1.31 -7.97
N GLY A 284 5.57 1.95 -7.39
CA GLY A 284 5.59 2.47 -6.02
C GLY A 284 5.37 1.39 -4.95
N LEU A 285 4.81 0.23 -5.31
CA LEU A 285 4.55 -0.86 -4.38
C LEU A 285 5.25 -2.15 -4.82
N ALA A 286 4.84 -2.77 -5.92
CA ALA A 286 5.36 -4.09 -6.29
C ALA A 286 6.89 -4.10 -6.53
N LEU A 287 7.43 -3.11 -7.24
CA LEU A 287 8.87 -2.97 -7.47
C LEU A 287 9.67 -2.47 -6.28
N ARG A 288 9.05 -2.15 -5.17
CA ARG A 288 9.73 -1.74 -3.92
C ARG A 288 9.68 -2.82 -2.84
N LEU A 289 9.00 -3.95 -3.08
CA LEU A 289 8.98 -5.10 -2.17
C LEU A 289 10.20 -6.00 -2.40
N TRP A 290 11.39 -5.46 -2.21
CA TRP A 290 12.65 -6.22 -2.39
C TRP A 290 13.62 -6.03 -1.21
N ARG A 291 14.50 -7.02 -1.03
CA ARG A 291 15.67 -6.97 -0.14
C ARG A 291 16.91 -7.37 -0.93
N ASP A 292 18.02 -6.85 -0.47
CA ASP A 292 19.40 -7.07 -0.94
C ASP A 292 19.71 -6.35 -2.25
N ALA A 293 18.90 -6.53 -3.31
CA ALA A 293 19.07 -5.81 -4.56
C ALA A 293 17.74 -5.52 -5.26
N PHE A 294 17.74 -4.51 -6.14
CA PHE A 294 16.59 -4.20 -6.98
C PHE A 294 16.35 -5.35 -7.99
N PRO A 295 15.09 -5.77 -8.21
CA PRO A 295 14.79 -7.00 -8.97
C PRO A 295 15.03 -6.90 -10.48
N VAL A 296 15.20 -5.69 -11.01
CA VAL A 296 15.47 -5.45 -12.42
C VAL A 296 16.86 -4.83 -12.57
N ARG A 297 17.64 -5.23 -13.56
CA ARG A 297 18.96 -4.60 -13.84
C ARG A 297 18.81 -3.12 -14.12
N ASP A 298 19.77 -2.32 -13.73
CA ASP A 298 19.77 -0.89 -14.05
C ASP A 298 19.68 -0.70 -15.58
N GLY A 299 18.81 0.20 -16.02
CA GLY A 299 18.47 0.36 -17.43
C GLY A 299 17.53 -0.71 -18.00
N GLY A 300 17.09 -1.69 -17.19
CA GLY A 300 16.16 -2.73 -17.62
C GLY A 300 14.73 -2.24 -17.84
N THR A 301 13.84 -3.15 -18.19
CA THR A 301 12.48 -2.83 -18.63
C THR A 301 11.41 -3.33 -17.65
N LEU A 302 10.46 -2.47 -17.30
CA LEU A 302 9.20 -2.90 -16.67
C LEU A 302 8.11 -3.04 -17.74
N VAL A 303 7.43 -4.19 -17.78
CA VAL A 303 6.20 -4.39 -18.55
C VAL A 303 5.00 -4.34 -17.60
N LEU A 304 4.29 -3.23 -17.59
CA LEU A 304 3.11 -3.00 -16.78
C LEU A 304 1.87 -3.49 -17.52
N VAL A 305 1.19 -4.51 -17.01
CA VAL A 305 0.00 -5.08 -17.65
C VAL A 305 -1.25 -4.41 -17.08
N HIS A 306 -1.74 -3.36 -17.76
CA HIS A 306 -2.94 -2.61 -17.38
C HIS A 306 -3.50 -1.79 -18.56
N SER A 307 -4.78 -1.48 -18.53
CA SER A 307 -5.43 -0.71 -19.60
C SER A 307 -5.15 0.80 -19.56
N LEU A 308 -4.67 1.33 -18.45
CA LEU A 308 -4.40 2.77 -18.22
C LEU A 308 -5.52 3.70 -18.73
N THR A 309 -6.76 3.40 -18.39
CA THR A 309 -7.87 4.29 -18.73
C THR A 309 -7.92 5.48 -17.79
N ARG A 310 -8.22 6.68 -18.31
CA ARG A 310 -8.46 7.90 -17.51
C ARG A 310 -9.79 7.80 -16.76
N SER A 311 -9.88 6.87 -15.82
CA SER A 311 -11.05 6.68 -14.97
C SER A 311 -10.81 7.29 -13.61
N PHE A 312 -11.47 8.40 -13.32
CA PHE A 312 -11.39 9.14 -12.07
C PHE A 312 -12.72 9.11 -11.36
N SER A 313 -12.76 8.69 -10.11
CA SER A 313 -13.99 8.46 -9.34
C SER A 313 -14.74 9.76 -9.02
N HIS A 314 -14.00 10.84 -8.84
CA HIS A 314 -14.55 12.15 -8.47
C HIS A 314 -14.60 13.14 -9.67
N GLY A 315 -14.42 12.63 -10.89
CA GLY A 315 -14.47 13.41 -12.13
C GLY A 315 -13.44 14.57 -12.15
N PRO A 316 -13.86 15.81 -12.50
CA PRO A 316 -12.94 16.95 -12.57
C PRO A 316 -12.32 17.37 -11.23
N LYS A 317 -12.90 16.97 -10.10
CA LYS A 317 -12.45 17.31 -8.75
C LYS A 317 -11.56 16.23 -8.13
N ASP A 318 -11.23 15.19 -8.89
CA ASP A 318 -10.38 14.12 -8.41
C ASP A 318 -8.93 14.61 -8.23
N PRO A 319 -8.31 14.45 -7.04
CA PRO A 319 -6.94 14.88 -6.81
C PRO A 319 -5.93 14.27 -7.79
N TYR A 320 -6.14 13.01 -8.21
CA TYR A 320 -5.26 12.34 -9.18
C TYR A 320 -5.30 12.93 -10.58
N ARG A 321 -6.45 13.50 -10.96
CA ARG A 321 -6.57 14.18 -12.25
C ARG A 321 -5.67 15.41 -12.33
N ARG A 322 -5.65 16.22 -11.27
CA ARG A 322 -4.77 17.39 -11.20
C ARG A 322 -3.30 17.05 -11.44
N LEU A 323 -2.81 15.97 -10.82
CA LEU A 323 -1.43 15.53 -11.05
C LEU A 323 -1.22 15.02 -12.48
N LEU A 324 -2.16 14.25 -13.05
CA LEU A 324 -2.03 13.78 -14.43
C LEU A 324 -1.99 14.94 -15.41
N ASP A 325 -2.88 15.94 -15.23
CA ASP A 325 -2.90 17.15 -16.07
C ASP A 325 -1.55 17.91 -15.97
N ALA A 326 -0.91 17.98 -14.79
CA ALA A 326 0.42 18.57 -14.62
C ALA A 326 1.52 17.76 -15.32
N LEU A 327 1.45 16.44 -15.29
CA LEU A 327 2.42 15.56 -15.98
C LEU A 327 2.28 15.66 -17.52
N GLU A 328 1.09 16.00 -18.03
CA GLU A 328 0.86 16.19 -19.47
C GLU A 328 1.50 17.45 -20.04
N THR A 329 1.88 18.42 -19.20
CA THR A 329 2.50 19.67 -19.67
C THR A 329 3.97 19.49 -20.08
N GLU A 330 4.59 18.36 -19.77
CA GLU A 330 6.03 18.08 -20.01
C GLU A 330 6.97 19.07 -19.30
N ASP A 331 6.44 19.94 -18.45
CA ASP A 331 7.22 20.90 -17.66
C ASP A 331 7.54 20.32 -16.28
N VAL A 332 8.84 20.17 -16.00
CA VAL A 332 9.33 19.61 -14.72
C VAL A 332 8.87 20.45 -13.52
N SER A 333 8.69 21.77 -13.68
CA SER A 333 8.22 22.66 -12.63
C SER A 333 6.73 22.50 -12.34
N ALA A 334 5.93 22.10 -13.33
CA ALA A 334 4.46 22.03 -13.24
C ALA A 334 3.99 21.06 -12.15
N VAL A 335 4.70 19.92 -11.95
CA VAL A 335 4.37 18.96 -10.91
C VAL A 335 4.57 19.58 -9.52
N SER A 336 5.69 20.26 -9.28
CA SER A 336 5.97 20.92 -8.00
C SER A 336 5.03 22.08 -7.71
N GLU A 337 4.64 22.85 -8.74
CA GLU A 337 3.65 23.92 -8.63
C GLU A 337 2.26 23.35 -8.34
N SER A 338 1.89 22.29 -9.04
CA SER A 338 0.63 21.59 -8.83
C SER A 338 0.54 20.99 -7.42
N GLU A 339 1.63 20.43 -6.88
CA GLU A 339 1.70 19.92 -5.50
C GLU A 339 1.50 21.05 -4.48
N ARG A 340 2.20 22.18 -4.64
CA ARG A 340 2.02 23.36 -3.77
C ARG A 340 0.59 23.90 -3.82
N ALA A 341 0.01 23.98 -5.02
CA ALA A 341 -1.36 24.39 -5.21
C ALA A 341 -2.36 23.41 -4.59
N ALA A 342 -2.10 22.11 -4.67
CA ALA A 342 -2.92 21.08 -4.03
C ALA A 342 -2.87 21.16 -2.49
N ALA A 343 -1.69 21.41 -1.92
CA ALA A 343 -1.54 21.60 -0.47
C ALA A 343 -2.31 22.82 0.05
N ALA A 344 -2.40 23.89 -0.74
CA ALA A 344 -3.08 25.13 -0.40
C ALA A 344 -4.59 25.12 -0.74
N ASP A 345 -5.10 24.08 -1.40
CA ASP A 345 -6.50 24.01 -1.83
C ASP A 345 -7.44 23.65 -0.67
N THR A 346 -7.93 24.69 0.00
CA THR A 346 -8.84 24.55 1.16
C THR A 346 -10.13 23.79 0.84
N ARG A 347 -10.63 23.83 -0.42
CA ARG A 347 -11.84 23.10 -0.83
C ARG A 347 -11.55 21.60 -0.96
N ALA A 348 -10.42 21.24 -1.54
CA ALA A 348 -9.98 19.85 -1.64
C ALA A 348 -9.70 19.25 -0.25
N VAL A 349 -9.02 19.99 0.63
CA VAL A 349 -8.81 19.61 2.03
C VAL A 349 -10.14 19.45 2.77
N ALA A 350 -11.10 20.34 2.59
CA ALA A 350 -12.44 20.21 3.19
C ALA A 350 -13.20 18.97 2.66
N ALA A 351 -13.03 18.61 1.39
CA ALA A 351 -13.60 17.39 0.83
C ALA A 351 -12.98 16.12 1.45
N TYR A 352 -11.66 16.12 1.68
CA TYR A 352 -10.96 15.06 2.41
C TYR A 352 -11.44 14.96 3.86
N ARG A 353 -11.48 16.08 4.59
CA ARG A 353 -11.97 16.12 5.98
C ARG A 353 -13.39 15.58 6.11
N ALA A 354 -14.22 15.79 5.10
CA ALA A 354 -15.58 15.25 5.02
C ALA A 354 -15.64 13.77 4.57
N GLY A 355 -14.49 13.09 4.37
CA GLY A 355 -14.43 11.70 3.94
C GLY A 355 -14.89 11.44 2.51
N ARG A 356 -15.00 12.50 1.66
CA ARG A 356 -15.50 12.37 0.28
C ARG A 356 -14.43 12.00 -0.72
N THR A 357 -13.16 12.25 -0.42
CA THR A 357 -12.01 11.98 -1.27
C THR A 357 -10.76 11.75 -0.43
N CYS A 358 -9.65 11.32 -1.03
CA CYS A 358 -8.35 11.29 -0.37
C CYS A 358 -7.78 12.71 -0.16
N HIS A 359 -6.73 12.81 0.65
CA HIS A 359 -6.01 14.07 0.83
C HIS A 359 -5.40 14.55 -0.51
N PRO A 360 -5.42 15.85 -0.82
CA PRO A 360 -4.89 16.39 -2.08
C PRO A 360 -3.43 16.06 -2.37
N LEU A 361 -2.63 15.77 -1.34
CA LEU A 361 -1.22 15.36 -1.47
C LEU A 361 -1.02 13.86 -1.73
N LEU A 362 -2.05 13.01 -1.62
CA LEU A 362 -1.90 11.57 -1.85
C LEU A 362 -1.40 11.22 -3.25
N PRO A 363 -1.90 11.82 -4.35
CA PRO A 363 -1.39 11.54 -5.69
C PRO A 363 0.11 11.82 -5.84
N TYR A 364 0.58 12.88 -5.19
CA TYR A 364 2.00 13.26 -5.21
C TYR A 364 2.85 12.32 -4.36
N ALA A 365 2.31 11.81 -3.25
CA ALA A 365 2.95 10.75 -2.46
C ALA A 365 3.08 9.45 -3.27
N ASP A 366 2.00 9.03 -3.92
CA ASP A 366 1.96 7.85 -4.80
C ASP A 366 2.97 7.97 -5.96
N TRP A 367 3.03 9.14 -6.60
CA TRP A 367 3.95 9.39 -7.69
C TRP A 367 5.41 9.45 -7.22
N ALA A 368 5.69 10.10 -6.10
CA ALA A 368 7.02 10.11 -5.50
C ALA A 368 7.51 8.70 -5.14
N GLY A 369 6.60 7.84 -4.68
CA GLY A 369 6.88 6.43 -4.46
C GLY A 369 7.32 5.67 -5.71
N CYS A 370 6.97 6.15 -6.92
CA CYS A 370 7.45 5.55 -8.18
C CYS A 370 8.89 5.96 -8.52
N GLY A 371 9.37 7.11 -8.02
CA GLY A 371 10.66 7.70 -8.33
C GLY A 371 11.84 6.75 -8.19
N PRO A 372 12.03 6.04 -7.06
CA PRO A 372 13.15 5.12 -6.88
C PRO A 372 13.22 4.00 -7.93
N ALA A 373 12.08 3.48 -8.37
CA ALA A 373 12.06 2.48 -9.45
C ALA A 373 12.31 3.13 -10.82
N LEU A 374 11.69 4.30 -11.08
CA LEU A 374 11.87 5.02 -12.36
C LEU A 374 13.31 5.46 -12.60
N SER A 375 14.04 5.86 -11.56
CA SER A 375 15.45 6.26 -11.69
C SER A 375 16.39 5.12 -12.09
N ARG A 376 15.98 3.86 -11.89
CA ARG A 376 16.77 2.66 -12.22
C ARG A 376 16.34 1.98 -13.51
N LEU A 377 15.10 2.19 -13.94
CA LEU A 377 14.56 1.59 -15.16
C LEU A 377 14.91 2.42 -16.38
N GLY A 378 15.35 1.76 -17.43
CA GLY A 378 15.53 2.40 -18.75
C GLY A 378 14.19 2.62 -19.46
N ARG A 379 13.16 1.82 -19.13
CA ARG A 379 11.89 1.88 -19.82
C ARG A 379 10.75 1.26 -19.00
N VAL A 380 9.55 1.85 -19.13
CA VAL A 380 8.28 1.26 -18.70
C VAL A 380 7.38 1.09 -19.92
N ILE A 381 6.94 -0.12 -20.21
CA ILE A 381 6.03 -0.44 -21.33
C ILE A 381 4.68 -0.84 -20.75
N VAL A 382 3.61 -0.20 -21.21
CA VAL A 382 2.24 -0.51 -20.76
C VAL A 382 1.59 -1.48 -21.72
N ALA A 383 1.51 -2.76 -21.37
CA ALA A 383 0.86 -3.78 -22.17
C ALA A 383 -0.67 -3.69 -22.05
N GLY A 384 -1.35 -3.48 -23.16
CA GLY A 384 -2.81 -3.35 -23.24
C GLY A 384 -3.32 -1.93 -22.94
N SER A 385 -2.47 -0.91 -23.10
CA SER A 385 -2.86 0.49 -22.95
C SER A 385 -4.00 0.86 -23.90
N ARG A 386 -5.05 1.47 -23.34
CA ARG A 386 -6.18 2.05 -24.09
C ARG A 386 -6.10 3.57 -24.19
N ASP A 387 -5.22 4.19 -23.43
CA ASP A 387 -4.96 5.61 -23.43
C ASP A 387 -3.46 5.85 -23.58
N ALA A 388 -3.04 6.02 -24.83
CA ALA A 388 -1.64 6.26 -25.17
C ALA A 388 -1.16 7.64 -24.70
N VAL A 389 -2.05 8.63 -24.57
CA VAL A 389 -1.71 9.96 -24.09
C VAL A 389 -1.39 9.90 -22.60
N ALA A 390 -2.25 9.27 -21.80
CA ALA A 390 -1.97 9.06 -20.38
C ALA A 390 -0.68 8.26 -20.15
N ALA A 391 -0.41 7.22 -20.96
CA ALA A 391 0.83 6.46 -20.85
C ALA A 391 2.06 7.36 -21.09
N ARG A 392 2.04 8.18 -22.14
CA ARG A 392 3.16 9.10 -22.47
C ARG A 392 3.33 10.19 -21.42
N ALA A 393 2.25 10.72 -20.88
CA ALA A 393 2.31 11.70 -19.78
C ALA A 393 3.05 11.17 -18.55
N LEU A 394 2.95 9.86 -18.29
CA LEU A 394 3.72 9.18 -17.25
C LEU A 394 5.17 8.84 -17.67
N GLY A 395 5.59 9.18 -18.91
CA GLY A 395 6.87 8.78 -19.48
C GLY A 395 6.91 7.31 -19.92
N PHE A 396 5.76 6.65 -20.11
CA PHE A 396 5.67 5.23 -20.43
C PHE A 396 5.42 5.00 -21.92
N VAL A 397 5.89 3.86 -22.43
CA VAL A 397 5.67 3.43 -23.82
C VAL A 397 4.36 2.66 -23.92
N PRO A 398 3.34 3.13 -24.66
CA PRO A 398 2.11 2.37 -24.85
C PRO A 398 2.32 1.16 -25.74
N GLY A 399 1.91 -0.02 -25.29
CA GLY A 399 1.92 -1.28 -26.04
C GLY A 399 0.50 -1.84 -26.20
N HIS A 400 0.20 -2.43 -27.35
CA HIS A 400 -1.14 -2.96 -27.65
C HIS A 400 -1.43 -4.29 -26.94
N SER A 401 -0.41 -5.12 -26.74
CA SER A 401 -0.56 -6.46 -26.15
C SER A 401 0.63 -6.83 -25.28
N ILE A 402 0.48 -7.88 -24.47
CA ILE A 402 1.60 -8.44 -23.70
C ILE A 402 2.69 -8.97 -24.65
N ALA A 403 2.30 -9.62 -25.76
CA ALA A 403 3.26 -10.14 -26.73
C ALA A 403 4.11 -9.02 -27.33
N SER A 404 3.49 -7.95 -27.84
CA SER A 404 4.25 -6.82 -28.40
C SER A 404 5.11 -6.10 -27.34
N ALA A 405 4.65 -6.01 -26.10
CA ALA A 405 5.43 -5.42 -25.02
C ALA A 405 6.67 -6.27 -24.65
N LEU A 406 6.51 -7.60 -24.65
CA LEU A 406 7.64 -8.51 -24.44
C LEU A 406 8.62 -8.50 -25.62
N GLU A 407 8.15 -8.42 -26.86
CA GLU A 407 9.00 -8.26 -28.04
C GLU A 407 9.82 -6.96 -27.96
N MET A 408 9.18 -5.85 -27.58
CA MET A 408 9.89 -4.58 -27.35
C MET A 408 10.92 -4.69 -26.23
N ALA A 409 10.62 -5.41 -25.15
CA ALA A 409 11.56 -5.64 -24.05
C ALA A 409 12.76 -6.50 -24.51
N HIS A 410 12.50 -7.58 -25.26
CA HIS A 410 13.54 -8.43 -25.85
C HIS A 410 14.42 -7.69 -26.86
N GLY A 411 13.83 -6.83 -27.70
CA GLY A 411 14.56 -6.06 -28.71
C GLY A 411 15.63 -5.14 -28.10
N VAL A 412 15.45 -4.70 -26.88
CA VAL A 412 16.43 -3.86 -26.15
C VAL A 412 17.53 -4.69 -25.48
N SER A 413 17.14 -5.82 -24.87
CA SER A 413 18.05 -6.63 -24.03
C SER A 413 18.77 -7.73 -24.84
N GLY A 414 18.45 -7.89 -26.12
CA GLY A 414 18.98 -8.95 -26.99
C GLY A 414 18.28 -10.30 -26.78
N GLY A 415 18.51 -11.25 -27.70
CA GLY A 415 17.79 -12.52 -27.75
C GLY A 415 17.96 -13.49 -26.57
N ARG A 416 18.75 -13.15 -25.56
CA ARG A 416 18.97 -13.92 -24.33
C ARG A 416 18.43 -13.20 -23.08
N ALA A 417 17.57 -12.19 -23.24
CA ALA A 417 17.00 -11.46 -22.13
C ALA A 417 16.24 -12.38 -21.17
N ARG A 418 16.52 -12.25 -19.87
CA ARG A 418 15.76 -12.93 -18.82
C ARG A 418 14.56 -12.07 -18.44
N VAL A 419 13.39 -12.64 -18.61
CA VAL A 419 12.12 -11.99 -18.28
C VAL A 419 11.50 -12.66 -17.06
N GLY A 420 11.33 -11.89 -15.98
CA GLY A 420 10.54 -12.28 -14.81
C GLY A 420 9.08 -11.93 -15.02
N VAL A 421 8.18 -12.71 -14.41
CA VAL A 421 6.74 -12.42 -14.40
C VAL A 421 6.23 -12.48 -12.97
N LEU A 422 5.76 -11.37 -12.44
CA LEU A 422 5.02 -11.35 -11.19
C LEU A 422 3.55 -11.66 -11.47
N LEU A 423 3.12 -12.84 -11.05
CA LEU A 423 1.73 -13.22 -11.11
C LEU A 423 0.93 -12.39 -10.10
N ALA A 424 -0.25 -11.99 -10.45
CA ALA A 424 -1.08 -11.18 -9.55
C ALA A 424 -1.60 -12.01 -8.35
N PRO A 425 -1.72 -11.42 -7.14
CA PRO A 425 -1.36 -10.06 -6.78
C PRO A 425 0.17 -9.88 -6.71
N PRO A 426 0.70 -8.75 -7.19
CA PRO A 426 2.15 -8.53 -7.30
C PRO A 426 2.81 -8.13 -5.97
N TYR A 427 2.32 -8.62 -4.84
CA TYR A 427 2.74 -8.20 -3.50
C TYR A 427 3.60 -9.24 -2.80
N SER A 428 4.40 -9.94 -3.55
CA SER A 428 5.36 -10.89 -2.98
C SER A 428 6.66 -10.18 -2.65
N PRO A 429 7.21 -10.34 -1.43
CA PRO A 429 8.57 -9.96 -1.14
C PRO A 429 9.56 -10.64 -2.10
N LEU A 430 10.53 -9.91 -2.60
CA LEU A 430 11.57 -10.41 -3.49
C LEU A 430 12.92 -10.40 -2.75
N LEU A 431 13.57 -11.55 -2.63
CA LEU A 431 14.96 -11.67 -2.18
C LEU A 431 15.83 -11.83 -3.42
N VAL A 432 16.68 -10.83 -3.70
CA VAL A 432 17.44 -10.75 -4.93
C VAL A 432 18.94 -10.88 -4.64
N GLY A 433 19.58 -11.93 -5.16
CA GLY A 433 20.95 -12.24 -4.81
C GLY A 433 21.06 -12.96 -3.48
N GLY A 434 22.10 -13.70 -3.27
CA GLY A 434 22.33 -14.48 -2.06
C GLY A 434 21.92 -15.95 -2.27
N ALA A 435 22.93 -16.74 -2.61
CA ALA A 435 22.91 -18.19 -2.49
C ALA A 435 22.95 -18.60 -1.02
#